data_a89c660e357a38358807b5a651a7e08f
#
_entry.id   a89c660e357a38358807b5a651a7e08f
#
_cell.length_a   1.000
_cell.length_b   1.000
_cell.length_c   1.000
_cell.angle_alpha   90.00
_cell.angle_beta   90.00
_cell.angle_gamma   90.00
#
_symmetry.space_group_name_H-M   'P 1'
#
loop_
_entity.id
_entity.type
_entity.pdbx_description
1 polymer ?
#
loop_
_entity_poly.entity_id
_entity_poly.type
_entity_poly.pdbx_seq_one_letter_code
_entity_poly.pdbx_strand_id
1 'polypeptide(L)'
;AAFFDPYGNAAHCALEFDVIGEDVLITGAGPIGIIAAGICKHVGARNVVVTDVNDYRLKLAADMGATRVVNVSKQSVKDVMADLHMEGFDVGLEMSGNQRAFADMLDCMYHGGRIALLGILPRGAGIDWDKVIFKGLVLHGIYGRRMYETWYKMTQMVLTGFPLQKVLTHQIHIDDFQRGFDLMDSGNC
;
A
#
# COMPACT_ATOMS: atom_id res chain seq x y z
N ALA A 1 -4.22 -2.51 20.60
CA ALA A 1 -5.48 -3.07 20.08
C ALA A 1 -6.00 -2.33 18.84
N ALA A 2 -5.97 -0.96 18.82
CA ALA A 2 -6.55 -0.14 17.73
C ALA A 2 -5.99 -0.46 16.32
N PHE A 3 -4.71 -0.85 16.21
CA PHE A 3 -4.07 -1.19 14.93
C PHE A 3 -4.23 -2.63 14.50
N PHE A 4 -4.84 -3.47 15.29
CA PHE A 4 -4.88 -4.90 15.00
C PHE A 4 -5.60 -5.21 13.68
N ASP A 5 -6.68 -4.50 13.40
CA ASP A 5 -7.42 -4.66 12.15
C ASP A 5 -6.69 -4.10 10.93
N PRO A 6 -6.34 -2.80 10.86
CA PRO A 6 -5.64 -2.25 9.68
C PRO A 6 -4.27 -2.89 9.45
N TYR A 7 -3.54 -3.25 10.50
CA TYR A 7 -2.28 -3.97 10.38
C TYR A 7 -2.49 -5.37 9.81
N GLY A 8 -3.56 -6.07 10.21
CA GLY A 8 -3.90 -7.38 9.66
C GLY A 8 -4.23 -7.33 8.17
N ASN A 9 -5.01 -6.35 7.74
CA ASN A 9 -5.35 -6.15 6.34
C ASN A 9 -4.10 -5.79 5.52
N ALA A 10 -3.24 -4.91 6.04
CA ALA A 10 -1.97 -4.56 5.41
C ALA A 10 -1.04 -5.78 5.30
N ALA A 11 -0.90 -6.57 6.36
CA ALA A 11 -0.06 -7.77 6.37
C ALA A 11 -0.56 -8.84 5.39
N HIS A 12 -1.87 -9.07 5.32
CA HIS A 12 -2.45 -10.01 4.37
C HIS A 12 -2.15 -9.58 2.93
N CYS A 13 -2.41 -8.32 2.59
CA CYS A 13 -2.18 -7.80 1.25
C CYS A 13 -0.68 -7.76 0.87
N ALA A 14 0.17 -7.24 1.75
CA ALA A 14 1.60 -7.09 1.49
C ALA A 14 2.36 -8.43 1.39
N LEU A 15 1.85 -9.48 2.04
CA LEU A 15 2.47 -10.80 2.07
C LEU A 15 1.73 -11.85 1.23
N GLU A 16 0.79 -11.42 0.39
CA GLU A 16 0.09 -12.32 -0.53
C GLU A 16 1.01 -12.89 -1.59
N PHE A 17 1.89 -12.07 -2.11
CA PHE A 17 2.95 -12.47 -3.04
C PHE A 17 4.31 -12.34 -2.36
N ASP A 18 5.30 -13.08 -2.85
CA ASP A 18 6.68 -12.88 -2.44
C ASP A 18 7.15 -11.50 -2.94
N VAL A 19 7.69 -10.71 -2.01
CA VAL A 19 8.18 -9.35 -2.28
C VAL A 19 9.69 -9.21 -2.00
N ILE A 20 10.34 -10.28 -1.56
CA ILE A 20 11.79 -10.23 -1.24
C ILE A 20 12.57 -10.01 -2.53
N GLY A 21 13.32 -8.92 -2.57
CA GLY A 21 14.12 -8.52 -3.74
C GLY A 21 13.32 -7.90 -4.88
N GLU A 22 11.98 -7.82 -4.77
CA GLU A 22 11.08 -7.32 -5.80
C GLU A 22 10.87 -5.80 -5.72
N ASP A 23 10.43 -5.20 -6.82
CA ASP A 23 9.97 -3.83 -6.91
C ASP A 23 8.47 -3.75 -6.69
N VAL A 24 8.06 -3.01 -5.65
CA VAL A 24 6.67 -2.95 -5.19
C VAL A 24 6.08 -1.57 -5.43
N LEU A 25 4.92 -1.50 -6.09
CA LEU A 25 4.09 -0.30 -6.23
C LEU A 25 2.87 -0.39 -5.31
N ILE A 26 2.69 0.60 -4.45
CA ILE A 26 1.51 0.71 -3.58
C ILE A 26 0.72 1.95 -3.98
N THR A 27 -0.55 1.79 -4.34
CA THR A 27 -1.46 2.91 -4.59
C THR A 27 -2.31 3.19 -3.37
N GLY A 28 -2.27 4.44 -2.91
CA GLY A 28 -2.94 4.90 -1.69
C GLY A 28 -2.07 4.84 -0.44
N ALA A 29 -1.78 6.01 0.14
CA ALA A 29 -1.09 6.18 1.41
C ALA A 29 -2.08 6.39 2.57
N GLY A 30 -3.18 5.65 2.60
CA GLY A 30 -4.03 5.52 3.79
C GLY A 30 -3.31 4.72 4.88
N PRO A 31 -3.90 4.60 6.09
CA PRO A 31 -3.26 3.86 7.20
C PRO A 31 -2.79 2.45 6.80
N ILE A 32 -3.59 1.73 6.00
CA ILE A 32 -3.25 0.38 5.53
C ILE A 32 -2.08 0.42 4.54
N GLY A 33 -2.08 1.37 3.58
CA GLY A 33 -1.01 1.50 2.59
C GLY A 33 0.33 1.90 3.22
N ILE A 34 0.32 2.80 4.19
CA ILE A 34 1.51 3.20 4.96
C ILE A 34 2.10 2.00 5.71
N ILE A 35 1.25 1.21 6.37
CA ILE A 35 1.68 0.00 7.08
C ILE A 35 2.23 -1.03 6.09
N ALA A 36 1.56 -1.24 4.95
CA ALA A 36 1.99 -2.18 3.92
C ALA A 36 3.37 -1.79 3.34
N ALA A 37 3.63 -0.50 3.13
CA ALA A 37 4.95 -0.02 2.70
C ALA A 37 6.05 -0.40 3.70
N GLY A 38 5.79 -0.19 4.99
CA GLY A 38 6.69 -0.61 6.05
C GLY A 38 6.91 -2.12 6.07
N ILE A 39 5.85 -2.93 5.89
CA ILE A 39 5.94 -4.40 5.85
C ILE A 39 6.81 -4.83 4.67
N CYS A 40 6.52 -4.38 3.44
CA CYS A 40 7.29 -4.73 2.25
C CYS A 40 8.78 -4.42 2.45
N LYS A 41 9.10 -3.26 3.03
CA LYS A 41 10.49 -2.89 3.32
C LYS A 41 11.11 -3.76 4.39
N HIS A 42 10.37 -4.06 5.47
CA HIS A 42 10.83 -4.90 6.59
C HIS A 42 11.16 -6.33 6.16
N VAL A 43 10.39 -6.88 5.23
CA VAL A 43 10.60 -8.26 4.74
C VAL A 43 11.59 -8.37 3.59
N GLY A 44 12.08 -7.25 3.04
CA GLY A 44 13.19 -7.25 2.09
C GLY A 44 12.87 -6.89 0.65
N ALA A 45 11.79 -6.15 0.39
CA ALA A 45 11.54 -5.60 -0.94
C ALA A 45 12.70 -4.68 -1.38
N ARG A 46 13.09 -4.75 -2.65
CA ARG A 46 14.17 -3.94 -3.24
C ARG A 46 13.78 -2.47 -3.24
N ASN A 47 12.73 -2.13 -3.96
CA ASN A 47 12.13 -0.80 -3.95
C ASN A 47 10.66 -0.88 -3.52
N VAL A 48 10.23 0.09 -2.72
CA VAL A 48 8.83 0.29 -2.35
C VAL A 48 8.45 1.71 -2.74
N VAL A 49 7.61 1.84 -3.75
CA VAL A 49 7.09 3.12 -4.24
C VAL A 49 5.65 3.27 -3.81
N VAL A 50 5.32 4.37 -3.13
CA VAL A 50 3.96 4.65 -2.64
C VAL A 50 3.41 5.88 -3.34
N THR A 51 2.17 5.81 -3.82
CA THR A 51 1.49 6.92 -4.50
C THR A 51 0.27 7.39 -3.72
N ASP A 52 0.07 8.69 -3.66
CA ASP A 52 -1.12 9.35 -3.10
C ASP A 52 -1.23 10.78 -3.65
N VAL A 53 -2.29 11.48 -3.31
CA VAL A 53 -2.46 12.93 -3.56
C VAL A 53 -2.16 13.78 -2.32
N ASN A 54 -2.04 13.17 -1.14
CA ASN A 54 -1.85 13.81 0.16
C ASN A 54 -0.38 13.76 0.60
N ASP A 55 0.30 14.90 0.58
CA ASP A 55 1.72 15.01 0.94
C ASP A 55 2.01 14.61 2.39
N TYR A 56 1.09 14.85 3.34
CA TYR A 56 1.26 14.45 4.74
C TYR A 56 1.31 12.93 4.88
N ARG A 57 0.40 12.21 4.21
CA ARG A 57 0.37 10.75 4.20
C ARG A 57 1.57 10.14 3.49
N LEU A 58 2.00 10.76 2.40
CA LEU A 58 3.23 10.36 1.69
C LEU A 58 4.47 10.50 2.56
N LYS A 59 4.54 11.56 3.38
CA LYS A 59 5.63 11.71 4.36
C LYS A 59 5.64 10.57 5.37
N LEU A 60 4.48 10.18 5.90
CA LEU A 60 4.37 9.03 6.82
C LEU A 60 4.81 7.72 6.14
N ALA A 61 4.46 7.52 4.86
CA ALA A 61 4.93 6.36 4.11
C ALA A 61 6.46 6.34 3.95
N ALA A 62 7.08 7.50 3.70
CA ALA A 62 8.54 7.63 3.66
C ALA A 62 9.16 7.33 5.03
N ASP A 63 8.60 7.84 6.12
CA ASP A 63 9.06 7.58 7.49
C ASP A 63 8.93 6.10 7.88
N MET A 64 8.00 5.37 7.25
CA MET A 64 7.84 3.91 7.39
C MET A 64 8.80 3.09 6.52
N GLY A 65 9.55 3.73 5.63
CA GLY A 65 10.60 3.08 4.85
C GLY A 65 10.33 2.92 3.37
N ALA A 66 9.30 3.60 2.81
CA ALA A 66 9.13 3.66 1.37
C ALA A 66 10.40 4.23 0.70
N THR A 67 10.86 3.58 -0.37
CA THR A 67 12.05 4.00 -1.14
C THR A 67 11.81 5.32 -1.86
N ARG A 68 10.59 5.49 -2.38
CA ARG A 68 10.09 6.71 -3.01
C ARG A 68 8.62 6.90 -2.69
N VAL A 69 8.22 8.16 -2.63
CA VAL A 69 6.81 8.56 -2.53
C VAL A 69 6.47 9.51 -3.66
N VAL A 70 5.27 9.36 -4.22
CA VAL A 70 4.86 10.09 -5.42
C VAL A 70 3.50 10.74 -5.19
N ASN A 71 3.48 12.07 -5.18
CA ASN A 71 2.22 12.78 -5.29
C ASN A 71 1.79 12.81 -6.74
N VAL A 72 0.80 11.97 -7.11
CA VAL A 72 0.36 11.77 -8.49
C VAL A 72 -0.36 12.98 -9.09
N SER A 73 -0.67 14.01 -8.30
CA SER A 73 -1.11 15.30 -8.80
C SER A 73 0.03 16.20 -9.28
N LYS A 74 1.28 15.85 -8.96
CA LYS A 74 2.47 16.66 -9.22
C LYS A 74 3.49 15.95 -10.10
N GLN A 75 3.59 14.62 -10.00
CA GLN A 75 4.61 13.81 -10.67
C GLN A 75 4.02 12.49 -11.17
N SER A 76 4.56 11.97 -12.26
CA SER A 76 4.20 10.65 -12.78
C SER A 76 4.99 9.53 -12.08
N VAL A 77 4.36 8.37 -11.91
CA VAL A 77 5.07 7.16 -11.46
C VAL A 77 6.16 6.75 -12.45
N LYS A 78 5.96 7.00 -13.74
CA LYS A 78 6.92 6.69 -14.81
C LYS A 78 8.22 7.48 -14.67
N ASP A 79 8.17 8.72 -14.17
CA ASP A 79 9.38 9.51 -13.91
C ASP A 79 10.21 8.85 -12.82
N VAL A 80 9.57 8.34 -11.76
CA VAL A 80 10.24 7.63 -10.67
C VAL A 80 10.81 6.28 -11.14
N MET A 81 10.11 5.58 -12.03
CA MET A 81 10.64 4.35 -12.65
C MET A 81 11.92 4.64 -13.44
N ALA A 82 11.95 5.74 -14.21
CA ALA A 82 13.13 6.16 -14.96
C ALA A 82 14.30 6.50 -14.02
N ASP A 83 14.04 7.23 -12.94
CA ASP A 83 15.06 7.57 -11.92
C ASP A 83 15.65 6.34 -11.21
N LEU A 84 14.83 5.32 -11.01
CA LEU A 84 15.22 4.04 -10.40
C LEU A 84 15.76 3.02 -11.41
N HIS A 85 15.82 3.37 -12.71
CA HIS A 85 16.24 2.50 -13.81
C HIS A 85 15.41 1.20 -13.87
N MET A 86 14.07 1.33 -13.69
CA MET A 86 13.13 0.21 -13.68
C MET A 86 12.32 0.17 -14.97
N GLU A 87 12.06 -1.03 -15.48
CA GLU A 87 11.15 -1.24 -16.63
C GLU A 87 9.69 -1.42 -16.19
N GLY A 88 9.46 -1.83 -14.94
CA GLY A 88 8.14 -2.06 -14.35
C GLY A 88 8.23 -2.51 -12.91
N PHE A 89 7.08 -2.67 -12.26
CA PHE A 89 6.97 -3.22 -10.92
C PHE A 89 6.57 -4.69 -10.98
N ASP A 90 7.18 -5.50 -10.11
CA ASP A 90 6.92 -6.94 -10.01
C ASP A 90 5.62 -7.22 -9.23
N VAL A 91 5.40 -6.41 -8.16
CA VAL A 91 4.23 -6.55 -7.29
C VAL A 91 3.51 -5.20 -7.15
N GLY A 92 2.19 -5.22 -7.37
CA GLY A 92 1.28 -4.11 -7.13
C GLY A 92 0.40 -4.37 -5.90
N LEU A 93 0.25 -3.38 -5.03
CA LEU A 93 -0.72 -3.40 -3.93
C LEU A 93 -1.72 -2.26 -4.15
N GLU A 94 -2.90 -2.59 -4.66
CA GLU A 94 -3.95 -1.60 -4.89
C GLU A 94 -4.73 -1.38 -3.59
N MET A 95 -4.53 -0.22 -2.96
CA MET A 95 -5.11 0.12 -1.66
C MET A 95 -5.87 1.45 -1.67
N SER A 96 -5.98 2.09 -2.84
CA SER A 96 -6.65 3.38 -2.99
C SER A 96 -8.15 3.25 -3.24
N GLY A 97 -8.58 2.17 -3.87
CA GLY A 97 -9.93 2.03 -4.41
C GLY A 97 -10.26 3.05 -5.50
N ASN A 98 -9.24 3.65 -6.11
CA ASN A 98 -9.39 4.67 -7.15
C ASN A 98 -9.13 4.08 -8.54
N GLN A 99 -10.11 4.20 -9.44
CA GLN A 99 -10.03 3.64 -10.79
C GLN A 99 -8.82 4.15 -11.59
N ARG A 100 -8.48 5.44 -11.46
CA ARG A 100 -7.33 6.02 -12.17
C ARG A 100 -6.01 5.48 -11.62
N ALA A 101 -5.90 5.43 -10.29
CA ALA A 101 -4.69 4.87 -9.66
C ALA A 101 -4.48 3.39 -10.05
N PHE A 102 -5.56 2.62 -10.17
CA PHE A 102 -5.47 1.24 -10.65
C PHE A 102 -5.08 1.16 -12.13
N ALA A 103 -5.63 2.02 -12.99
CA ALA A 103 -5.24 2.09 -14.40
C ALA A 103 -3.76 2.45 -14.56
N ASP A 104 -3.27 3.44 -13.80
CA ASP A 104 -1.87 3.85 -13.79
C ASP A 104 -0.97 2.71 -13.26
N MET A 105 -1.44 1.92 -12.27
CA MET A 105 -0.74 0.71 -11.79
C MET A 105 -0.59 -0.32 -12.91
N LEU A 106 -1.67 -0.65 -13.64
CA LEU A 106 -1.60 -1.60 -14.77
C LEU A 106 -0.57 -1.19 -15.82
N ASP A 107 -0.42 0.12 -16.07
CA ASP A 107 0.58 0.66 -16.99
C ASP A 107 2.02 0.43 -16.49
N CYS A 108 2.21 0.54 -15.18
CA CYS A 108 3.53 0.49 -14.55
C CYS A 108 3.99 -0.92 -14.16
N MET A 109 3.11 -1.94 -14.24
CA MET A 109 3.51 -3.33 -13.94
C MET A 109 4.43 -3.90 -15.01
N TYR A 110 5.41 -4.70 -14.57
CA TYR A 110 6.23 -5.52 -15.44
C TYR A 110 5.42 -6.70 -16.03
N HIS A 111 5.89 -7.33 -17.12
CA HIS A 111 5.29 -8.53 -17.68
C HIS A 111 5.37 -9.68 -16.65
N GLY A 112 4.24 -10.38 -16.44
CA GLY A 112 4.11 -11.41 -15.39
C GLY A 112 3.93 -10.84 -13.98
N GLY A 113 3.77 -9.52 -13.83
CA GLY A 113 3.55 -8.87 -12.54
C GLY A 113 2.28 -9.36 -11.82
N ARG A 114 2.27 -9.19 -10.52
CA ARG A 114 1.23 -9.71 -9.62
C ARG A 114 0.61 -8.57 -8.83
N ILE A 115 -0.72 -8.45 -8.81
CA ILE A 115 -1.42 -7.35 -8.14
C ILE A 115 -2.37 -7.92 -7.09
N ALA A 116 -2.19 -7.48 -5.84
CA ALA A 116 -3.11 -7.71 -4.73
C ALA A 116 -4.08 -6.52 -4.63
N LEU A 117 -5.39 -6.80 -4.75
CA LEU A 117 -6.46 -5.80 -4.79
C LEU A 117 -7.15 -5.76 -3.43
N LEU A 118 -6.92 -4.75 -2.63
CA LEU A 118 -7.58 -4.51 -1.35
C LEU A 118 -8.54 -3.31 -1.42
N GLY A 119 -8.20 -2.29 -2.19
CA GLY A 119 -9.05 -1.13 -2.41
C GLY A 119 -10.36 -1.49 -3.10
N ILE A 120 -11.47 -0.89 -2.63
CA ILE A 120 -12.79 -1.15 -3.20
C ILE A 120 -13.03 -0.14 -4.31
N LEU A 121 -12.91 -0.58 -5.55
CA LEU A 121 -13.19 0.25 -6.72
C LEU A 121 -14.68 0.62 -6.80
N PRO A 122 -15.04 1.78 -7.40
CA PRO A 122 -16.43 2.15 -7.62
C PRO A 122 -17.18 1.10 -8.44
N ARG A 123 -18.50 0.97 -8.18
CA ARG A 123 -19.35 0.07 -8.99
C ARG A 123 -19.28 0.47 -10.46
N GLY A 124 -19.04 -0.51 -11.33
CA GLY A 124 -18.91 -0.30 -12.78
C GLY A 124 -17.55 0.25 -13.21
N ALA A 125 -16.55 0.29 -12.34
CA ALA A 125 -15.19 0.61 -12.72
C ALA A 125 -14.73 -0.35 -13.83
N GLY A 126 -14.28 0.22 -14.95
CA GLY A 126 -13.73 -0.54 -16.06
C GLY A 126 -12.30 -0.99 -15.76
N ILE A 127 -11.94 -2.18 -16.22
CA ILE A 127 -10.56 -2.69 -16.20
C ILE A 127 -10.11 -2.82 -17.65
N ASP A 128 -8.90 -2.36 -17.93
CA ASP A 128 -8.24 -2.58 -19.21
C ASP A 128 -7.72 -4.02 -19.28
N TRP A 129 -8.59 -4.90 -19.77
CA TRP A 129 -8.29 -6.33 -19.86
C TRP A 129 -7.18 -6.63 -20.85
N ASP A 130 -6.98 -5.79 -21.87
CA ASP A 130 -5.89 -5.97 -22.83
C ASP A 130 -4.55 -5.87 -22.11
N LYS A 131 -4.38 -4.90 -21.20
CA LYS A 131 -3.16 -4.78 -20.39
C LYS A 131 -2.95 -5.98 -19.49
N VAL A 132 -4.01 -6.51 -18.88
CA VAL A 132 -3.94 -7.69 -18.03
C VAL A 132 -3.49 -8.90 -18.83
N ILE A 133 -4.09 -9.11 -20.02
CA ILE A 133 -3.82 -10.26 -20.88
C ILE A 133 -2.43 -10.16 -21.51
N PHE A 134 -2.11 -9.04 -22.17
CA PHE A 134 -0.85 -8.92 -22.92
C PHE A 134 0.39 -8.80 -22.03
N LYS A 135 0.22 -8.34 -20.78
CA LYS A 135 1.30 -8.38 -19.79
C LYS A 135 1.33 -9.68 -18.96
N GLY A 136 0.32 -10.55 -19.09
CA GLY A 136 0.22 -11.79 -18.32
C GLY A 136 0.11 -11.53 -16.81
N LEU A 137 -0.66 -10.50 -16.42
CA LEU A 137 -0.76 -10.09 -15.00
C LEU A 137 -1.62 -11.06 -14.19
N VAL A 138 -1.26 -11.27 -12.94
CA VAL A 138 -2.07 -11.97 -11.95
C VAL A 138 -2.78 -10.94 -11.08
N LEU A 139 -4.11 -10.99 -11.01
CA LEU A 139 -4.92 -10.15 -10.14
C LEU A 139 -5.53 -11.00 -9.02
N HIS A 140 -5.27 -10.65 -7.76
CA HIS A 140 -5.78 -11.37 -6.61
C HIS A 140 -6.55 -10.45 -5.66
N GLY A 141 -7.83 -10.71 -5.45
CA GLY A 141 -8.66 -9.96 -4.51
C GLY A 141 -8.34 -10.33 -3.07
N ILE A 142 -8.09 -9.31 -2.24
CA ILE A 142 -7.79 -9.47 -0.82
C ILE A 142 -9.02 -9.08 0.01
N TYR A 143 -9.48 -10.00 0.83
CA TYR A 143 -10.58 -9.74 1.74
C TYR A 143 -10.15 -9.91 3.20
N GLY A 144 -10.11 -8.81 3.93
CA GLY A 144 -9.77 -8.80 5.36
C GLY A 144 -8.39 -9.41 5.63
N ARG A 145 -8.32 -10.30 6.59
CA ARG A 145 -7.09 -11.00 7.02
C ARG A 145 -7.32 -12.50 7.20
N ARG A 146 -6.30 -13.27 7.03
CA ARG A 146 -6.32 -14.70 7.37
C ARG A 146 -6.13 -14.82 8.87
N MET A 147 -7.19 -15.21 9.60
CA MET A 147 -7.14 -15.37 11.06
C MET A 147 -6.05 -16.38 11.45
N TYR A 148 -5.42 -16.13 12.60
CA TYR A 148 -4.28 -16.86 13.17
C TYR A 148 -2.98 -16.71 12.36
N GLU A 149 -2.95 -17.05 11.09
CA GLU A 149 -1.75 -16.93 10.24
C GLU A 149 -1.25 -15.48 10.16
N THR A 150 -2.14 -14.56 9.79
CA THR A 150 -1.80 -13.13 9.72
C THR A 150 -1.43 -12.58 11.09
N TRP A 151 -2.14 -12.94 12.14
CA TRP A 151 -1.84 -12.51 13.51
C TRP A 151 -0.48 -12.99 13.99
N TYR A 152 -0.12 -14.23 13.68
CA TYR A 152 1.19 -14.75 13.97
C TYR A 152 2.28 -13.93 13.29
N LYS A 153 2.17 -13.72 11.97
CA LYS A 153 3.12 -12.92 11.20
C LYS A 153 3.25 -11.49 11.72
N MET A 154 2.12 -10.83 12.03
CA MET A 154 2.09 -9.50 12.64
C MET A 154 2.86 -9.44 13.96
N THR A 155 2.64 -10.43 14.81
CA THR A 155 3.32 -10.53 16.12
C THR A 155 4.82 -10.71 15.92
N GLN A 156 5.24 -11.60 15.01
CA GLN A 156 6.65 -11.82 14.72
C GLN A 156 7.31 -10.56 14.15
N MET A 157 6.67 -9.86 13.24
CA MET A 157 7.22 -8.59 12.70
C MET A 157 7.41 -7.54 13.79
N VAL A 158 6.47 -7.39 14.74
CA VAL A 158 6.65 -6.46 15.88
C VAL A 158 7.81 -6.90 16.77
N LEU A 159 7.94 -8.19 17.05
CA LEU A 159 9.03 -8.75 17.88
C LEU A 159 10.40 -8.60 17.20
N THR A 160 10.43 -8.59 15.86
CA THR A 160 11.67 -8.39 15.07
C THR A 160 11.93 -6.92 14.73
N GLY A 161 11.21 -5.98 15.36
CA GLY A 161 11.50 -4.55 15.28
C GLY A 161 10.69 -3.76 14.26
N PHE A 162 9.57 -4.30 13.75
CA PHE A 162 8.68 -3.50 12.89
C PHE A 162 8.15 -2.27 13.65
N PRO A 163 8.38 -1.04 13.14
CA PRO A 163 8.15 0.20 13.90
C PRO A 163 6.69 0.65 13.85
N LEU A 164 5.75 -0.21 14.26
CA LEU A 164 4.30 0.04 14.18
C LEU A 164 3.86 1.34 14.88
N GLN A 165 4.58 1.75 15.93
CA GLN A 165 4.28 2.98 16.67
C GLN A 165 4.42 4.25 15.83
N LYS A 166 5.18 4.25 14.73
CA LYS A 166 5.32 5.41 13.83
C LYS A 166 4.03 5.77 13.10
N VAL A 167 3.09 4.82 12.99
CA VAL A 167 1.79 5.06 12.35
C VAL A 167 0.79 5.68 13.33
N LEU A 168 1.11 5.73 14.63
CA LEU A 168 0.30 6.39 15.66
C LEU A 168 0.51 7.89 15.62
N THR A 169 -0.30 8.61 14.87
CA THR A 169 -0.17 10.06 14.72
C THR A 169 -0.82 10.84 15.86
N HIS A 170 -1.92 10.33 16.42
CA HIS A 170 -2.70 11.01 17.46
C HIS A 170 -3.12 10.06 18.58
N GLN A 171 -3.13 10.58 19.81
CA GLN A 171 -3.72 9.92 20.98
C GLN A 171 -4.80 10.86 21.52
N ILE A 172 -6.04 10.36 21.58
CA ILE A 172 -7.22 11.16 21.91
C ILE A 172 -7.98 10.42 23.03
N HIS A 173 -8.43 11.17 24.06
CA HIS A 173 -9.28 10.58 25.08
C HIS A 173 -10.61 10.13 24.46
N ILE A 174 -11.21 9.07 24.99
CA ILE A 174 -12.43 8.50 24.41
C ILE A 174 -13.59 9.49 24.40
N ASP A 175 -13.67 10.40 25.39
CA ASP A 175 -14.70 11.41 25.44
C ASP A 175 -14.59 12.47 24.31
N ASP A 176 -13.39 12.59 23.70
CA ASP A 176 -13.11 13.49 22.58
C ASP A 176 -13.19 12.75 21.22
N PHE A 177 -13.91 11.62 21.12
CA PHE A 177 -13.95 10.79 19.94
C PHE A 177 -14.33 11.55 18.65
N GLN A 178 -15.21 12.56 18.75
CA GLN A 178 -15.61 13.41 17.62
C GLN A 178 -14.41 14.07 16.96
N ARG A 179 -13.47 14.59 17.75
CA ARG A 179 -12.21 15.16 17.23
C ARG A 179 -11.40 14.12 16.47
N GLY A 180 -11.46 12.85 16.90
CA GLY A 180 -10.80 11.75 16.17
C GLY A 180 -11.38 11.55 14.77
N PHE A 181 -12.70 11.57 14.64
CA PHE A 181 -13.37 11.49 13.33
C PHE A 181 -13.07 12.70 12.45
N ASP A 182 -13.11 13.91 13.01
CA ASP A 182 -12.79 15.15 12.29
C ASP A 182 -11.34 15.13 11.74
N LEU A 183 -10.39 14.58 12.49
CA LEU A 183 -9.01 14.38 12.04
C LEU A 183 -8.93 13.37 10.90
N MET A 184 -9.67 12.27 10.98
CA MET A 184 -9.72 11.27 9.90
C MET A 184 -10.29 11.86 8.62
N ASP A 185 -11.39 12.59 8.71
CA ASP A 185 -12.06 13.23 7.57
C ASP A 185 -11.18 14.33 6.93
N SER A 186 -10.38 15.03 7.72
CA SER A 186 -9.43 16.04 7.22
C SER A 186 -8.24 15.44 6.46
N GLY A 187 -8.00 14.13 6.59
CA GLY A 187 -6.85 13.44 6.00
C GLY A 187 -5.50 13.76 6.65
N ASN A 188 -5.50 14.37 7.85
CA ASN A 188 -4.30 14.76 8.59
C ASN A 188 -3.92 13.79 9.73
N CYS A 189 -4.26 12.52 9.53
CA CYS A 189 -3.92 11.45 10.49
C CYS A 189 -3.44 10.19 9.78
#